data_d270b0325b1f6fa774df602d0312b878
#
_entry.id   d270b0325b1f6fa774df602d0312b878
#
_cell.length_a   1.000
_cell.length_b   1.000
_cell.length_c   1.000
_cell.angle_alpha   90.00
_cell.angle_beta   90.00
_cell.angle_gamma   90.00
#
_symmetry.space_group_name_H-M   'P 1'
#
loop_
_entity.id
_entity.type
_entity.pdbx_description
1 polymer ?
#
loop_
_entity_poly.entity_id
_entity_poly.type
_entity_poly.pdbx_seq_one_letter_code
_entity_poly.pdbx_strand_id
1 'polypeptide(L)'
;MPFNSYDDLQASVGRWLKRTNLNDQIPDFIALAEVRLNRRLSVRQMRTWYSVTPSQPFVTLPGDWNRPIRVMYGEQRLDFTSENIADPIMTEGGQWNQFTIAGNKLWMLTNIDGLTKLTLHYFQNIEPLSDSNTSNWLLEDAPDLYLYASLLEAEVFIKNDERIQVWSTALEQAIKDLETNDDASQYGGSSLAMKRA
;
A
#
# COMPACT_ATOMS: atom_id res chain seq x y z
N MET A 1 4.00 -25.00 -9.34
CA MET A 1 2.74 -24.65 -9.96
C MET A 1 2.45 -23.22 -9.57
N PRO A 2 2.09 -22.33 -10.46
CA PRO A 2 1.69 -20.98 -10.07
C PRO A 2 0.45 -21.08 -9.18
N PHE A 3 0.40 -20.29 -8.12
CA PHE A 3 -0.81 -20.13 -7.32
C PHE A 3 -1.71 -19.18 -8.09
N ASN A 4 -2.83 -19.66 -8.60
CA ASN A 4 -3.74 -18.84 -9.40
C ASN A 4 -4.96 -18.37 -8.61
N SER A 5 -5.09 -18.85 -7.36
CA SER A 5 -6.24 -18.53 -6.52
C SER A 5 -5.88 -18.54 -5.02
N TYR A 6 -6.76 -17.94 -4.23
CA TYR A 6 -6.69 -17.97 -2.78
C TYR A 6 -6.64 -19.39 -2.21
N ASP A 7 -7.43 -20.32 -2.77
CA ASP A 7 -7.44 -21.74 -2.38
C ASP A 7 -6.09 -22.40 -2.67
N ASP A 8 -5.49 -22.10 -3.83
CA ASP A 8 -4.17 -22.63 -4.20
C ASP A 8 -3.09 -22.12 -3.26
N LEU A 9 -3.16 -20.86 -2.86
CA LEU A 9 -2.26 -20.27 -1.87
C LEU A 9 -2.41 -20.95 -0.52
N GLN A 10 -3.64 -21.10 0.00
CA GLN A 10 -3.92 -21.79 1.26
C GLN A 10 -3.37 -23.22 1.24
N ALA A 11 -3.67 -23.97 0.16
CA ALA A 11 -3.18 -25.33 0.00
C ALA A 11 -1.64 -25.38 -0.05
N SER A 12 -1.00 -24.35 -0.63
CA SER A 12 0.47 -24.28 -0.70
C SER A 12 1.08 -23.98 0.64
N VAL A 13 0.55 -23.01 1.39
CA VAL A 13 0.99 -22.71 2.76
C VAL A 13 0.90 -23.97 3.63
N GLY A 14 -0.23 -24.71 3.58
CA GLY A 14 -0.40 -25.98 4.31
C GLY A 14 0.64 -27.03 3.95
N ARG A 15 0.94 -27.20 2.64
CA ARG A 15 1.97 -28.15 2.18
C ARG A 15 3.38 -27.79 2.68
N TRP A 16 3.73 -26.49 2.68
CA TRP A 16 5.04 -26.03 3.12
C TRP A 16 5.22 -26.11 4.63
N LEU A 17 4.16 -25.85 5.39
CA LEU A 17 4.17 -26.05 6.85
C LEU A 17 4.30 -27.51 7.26
N LYS A 18 3.89 -28.44 6.37
CA LYS A 18 3.84 -29.89 6.68
C LYS A 18 3.02 -30.19 7.95
N ARG A 19 1.97 -29.41 8.20
CA ARG A 19 1.07 -29.54 9.37
C ARG A 19 -0.37 -29.43 8.90
N THR A 20 -1.19 -30.41 9.29
CA THR A 20 -2.62 -30.44 8.93
C THR A 20 -3.50 -29.82 10.01
N ASN A 21 -2.97 -29.64 11.22
CA ASN A 21 -3.70 -29.07 12.35
C ASN A 21 -3.77 -27.54 12.36
N LEU A 22 -3.22 -26.87 11.33
CA LEU A 22 -3.21 -25.41 11.20
C LEU A 22 -4.03 -24.91 10.00
N ASN A 23 -4.76 -25.79 9.33
CA ASN A 23 -5.50 -25.40 8.13
C ASN A 23 -6.52 -24.29 8.40
N ASP A 24 -7.20 -24.33 9.55
CA ASP A 24 -8.18 -23.32 9.94
C ASP A 24 -7.56 -21.94 10.25
N GLN A 25 -6.24 -21.90 10.51
CA GLN A 25 -5.49 -20.67 10.82
C GLN A 25 -4.78 -20.08 9.58
N ILE A 26 -4.70 -20.82 8.47
CA ILE A 26 -4.03 -20.32 7.26
C ILE A 26 -4.63 -19.02 6.74
N PRO A 27 -5.97 -18.83 6.70
CA PRO A 27 -6.55 -17.54 6.34
C PRO A 27 -6.05 -16.36 7.18
N ASP A 28 -5.89 -16.57 8.50
CA ASP A 28 -5.37 -15.53 9.40
C ASP A 28 -3.91 -15.19 9.09
N PHE A 29 -3.09 -16.20 8.77
CA PHE A 29 -1.69 -15.96 8.37
C PHE A 29 -1.60 -15.19 7.06
N ILE A 30 -2.47 -15.46 6.09
CA ILE A 30 -2.55 -14.72 4.83
C ILE A 30 -2.98 -13.27 5.10
N ALA A 31 -4.01 -13.05 5.91
CA ALA A 31 -4.48 -11.70 6.28
C ALA A 31 -3.39 -10.88 6.99
N LEU A 32 -2.63 -11.49 7.91
CA LEU A 32 -1.50 -10.83 8.56
C LEU A 32 -0.36 -10.54 7.58
N ALA A 33 -0.10 -11.44 6.64
CA ALA A 33 0.85 -11.23 5.56
C ALA A 33 0.46 -10.03 4.68
N GLU A 34 -0.82 -9.88 4.32
CA GLU A 34 -1.33 -8.72 3.58
C GLU A 34 -1.11 -7.39 4.33
N VAL A 35 -1.37 -7.38 5.64
CA VAL A 35 -1.09 -6.20 6.47
C VAL A 35 0.40 -5.85 6.45
N ARG A 36 1.29 -6.84 6.54
CA ARG A 36 2.74 -6.64 6.46
C ARG A 36 3.16 -6.12 5.08
N LEU A 37 2.67 -6.71 4.00
CA LEU A 37 2.97 -6.32 2.62
C LEU A 37 2.47 -4.91 2.32
N ASN A 38 1.27 -4.55 2.75
CA ASN A 38 0.72 -3.20 2.61
C ASN A 38 1.56 -2.11 3.30
N ARG A 39 2.21 -2.45 4.43
CA ARG A 39 3.11 -1.52 5.13
C ARG A 39 4.48 -1.40 4.44
N ARG A 40 4.91 -2.43 3.74
CA ARG A 40 6.27 -2.53 3.20
C ARG A 40 6.37 -2.10 1.74
N LEU A 41 5.40 -2.47 0.91
CA LEU A 41 5.45 -2.26 -0.53
C LEU A 41 5.07 -0.84 -0.95
N SER A 42 5.69 -0.36 -2.04
CA SER A 42 5.47 0.96 -2.64
C SER A 42 5.61 0.93 -4.16
N VAL A 43 5.07 -0.10 -4.79
CA VAL A 43 5.21 -0.33 -6.23
C VAL A 43 4.12 0.38 -7.05
N ARG A 44 4.35 0.52 -8.38
CA ARG A 44 3.44 1.24 -9.27
C ARG A 44 2.02 0.65 -9.31
N GLN A 45 1.87 -0.66 -9.15
CA GLN A 45 0.57 -1.34 -9.14
C GLN A 45 -0.33 -0.88 -7.97
N MET A 46 0.28 -0.36 -6.91
CA MET A 46 -0.44 0.24 -5.79
C MET A 46 -0.79 1.72 -6.03
N ARG A 47 -0.32 2.34 -7.12
CA ARG A 47 -0.57 3.77 -7.39
C ARG A 47 -1.91 3.96 -8.06
N THR A 48 -2.72 4.82 -7.47
CA THR A 48 -4.03 5.17 -8.00
C THR A 48 -4.32 6.66 -7.77
N TRP A 49 -5.46 7.14 -8.25
CA TRP A 49 -5.91 8.50 -8.00
C TRP A 49 -7.41 8.52 -7.72
N TYR A 50 -7.78 9.41 -6.84
CA TYR A 50 -9.16 9.72 -6.51
C TYR A 50 -9.40 11.20 -6.74
N SER A 51 -10.56 11.56 -7.28
CA SER A 51 -10.90 12.96 -7.56
C SER A 51 -12.28 13.28 -7.06
N VAL A 52 -12.42 14.42 -6.39
CA VAL A 52 -13.68 14.91 -5.83
C VAL A 52 -13.69 16.44 -5.86
N THR A 53 -14.87 17.05 -5.97
CA THR A 53 -15.03 18.49 -5.78
C THR A 53 -15.49 18.74 -4.34
N PRO A 54 -14.60 19.25 -3.47
CA PRO A 54 -14.92 19.44 -2.06
C PRO A 54 -15.83 20.67 -1.86
N SER A 55 -16.82 20.52 -1.01
CA SER A 55 -17.66 21.62 -0.52
C SER A 55 -17.28 22.08 0.88
N GLN A 56 -16.34 21.38 1.51
CA GLN A 56 -15.84 21.64 2.86
C GLN A 56 -14.31 21.57 2.86
N PRO A 57 -13.60 22.14 3.83
CA PRO A 57 -12.15 22.13 3.90
C PRO A 57 -11.57 20.74 4.19
N PHE A 58 -12.36 19.71 4.19
CA PHE A 58 -11.90 18.33 4.35
C PHE A 58 -12.61 17.37 3.40
N VAL A 59 -11.93 16.26 3.12
CA VAL A 59 -12.47 15.14 2.33
C VAL A 59 -12.16 13.83 3.07
N THR A 60 -13.13 12.93 3.10
CA THR A 60 -12.91 11.57 3.61
C THR A 60 -12.00 10.81 2.64
N LEU A 61 -10.97 10.17 3.19
CA LEU A 61 -10.04 9.35 2.41
C LEU A 61 -10.75 8.10 1.86
N PRO A 62 -10.38 7.62 0.67
CA PRO A 62 -10.87 6.36 0.13
C PRO A 62 -10.61 5.18 1.08
N GLY A 63 -11.46 4.15 1.03
CA GLY A 63 -11.34 2.98 1.92
C GLY A 63 -10.08 2.14 1.68
N ASP A 64 -9.52 2.24 0.50
CA ASP A 64 -8.28 1.58 0.07
C ASP A 64 -7.02 2.43 0.31
N TRP A 65 -7.16 3.60 0.94
CA TRP A 65 -6.07 4.52 1.19
C TRP A 65 -4.95 3.91 2.04
N ASN A 66 -3.72 4.07 1.58
CA ASN A 66 -2.51 3.71 2.34
C ASN A 66 -1.70 4.98 2.69
N ARG A 67 -1.14 5.66 1.69
CA ARG A 67 -0.30 6.87 1.90
C ARG A 67 -0.32 7.79 0.69
N PRO A 68 -0.13 9.11 0.89
CA PRO A 68 -0.15 10.08 -0.20
C PRO A 68 1.10 9.97 -1.08
N ILE A 69 0.92 10.24 -2.38
CA ILE A 69 2.00 10.53 -3.33
C ILE A 69 2.00 12.02 -3.65
N ARG A 70 0.83 12.55 -4.00
CA ARG A 70 0.66 13.95 -4.37
C ARG A 70 -0.80 14.35 -4.21
N VAL A 71 -1.01 15.55 -3.70
CA VAL A 71 -2.33 16.17 -3.56
C VAL A 71 -2.37 17.43 -4.42
N MET A 72 -3.40 17.56 -5.27
CA MET A 72 -3.60 18.69 -6.16
C MET A 72 -4.97 19.28 -5.92
N TYR A 73 -5.08 20.62 -5.82
CA TYR A 73 -6.33 21.34 -5.85
C TYR A 73 -6.35 22.21 -7.12
N GLY A 74 -7.13 21.80 -8.12
CA GLY A 74 -7.00 22.30 -9.47
C GLY A 74 -5.61 22.01 -10.04
N GLU A 75 -4.93 23.06 -10.48
CA GLU A 75 -3.56 22.99 -10.98
C GLU A 75 -2.50 23.16 -9.88
N GLN A 76 -2.94 23.48 -8.66
CA GLN A 76 -2.06 23.79 -7.55
C GLN A 76 -1.73 22.54 -6.74
N ARG A 77 -0.43 22.30 -6.52
CA ARG A 77 0.02 21.28 -5.60
C ARG A 77 -0.15 21.77 -4.17
N LEU A 78 -0.69 20.90 -3.31
CA LEU A 78 -0.72 21.10 -1.87
C LEU A 78 0.45 20.33 -1.24
N ASP A 79 1.16 20.98 -0.31
CA ASP A 79 2.25 20.38 0.42
C ASP A 79 1.75 19.86 1.79
N PHE A 80 2.32 18.73 2.22
CA PHE A 80 1.95 18.15 3.51
C PHE A 80 2.49 18.99 4.66
N THR A 81 1.63 19.21 5.66
CA THR A 81 2.03 19.81 6.95
C THR A 81 1.53 18.95 8.12
N SER A 82 2.23 19.01 9.25
CA SER A 82 1.81 18.28 10.45
C SER A 82 0.61 18.96 11.12
N GLU A 83 -0.19 18.20 11.87
CA GLU A 83 -1.36 18.73 12.61
C GLU A 83 -0.97 19.89 13.55
N ASN A 84 0.15 19.79 14.24
CA ASN A 84 0.62 20.84 15.17
C ASN A 84 0.88 22.19 14.48
N ILE A 85 1.17 22.19 13.18
CA ILE A 85 1.38 23.41 12.38
C ILE A 85 0.05 23.81 11.72
N ALA A 86 -0.80 22.86 11.39
CA ALA A 86 -2.09 23.09 10.74
C ALA A 86 -3.08 23.83 11.64
N ASP A 87 -3.14 23.51 12.93
CA ASP A 87 -4.08 24.13 13.88
C ASP A 87 -3.94 25.65 14.00
N PRO A 88 -2.76 26.25 14.16
CA PRO A 88 -2.58 27.71 14.11
C PRO A 88 -2.99 28.30 12.75
N ILE A 89 -2.65 27.67 11.65
CA ILE A 89 -2.96 28.12 10.29
C ILE A 89 -4.47 28.15 10.08
N MET A 90 -5.20 27.14 10.50
CA MET A 90 -6.67 27.10 10.43
C MET A 90 -7.33 28.24 11.23
N THR A 91 -6.72 28.62 12.35
CA THR A 91 -7.25 29.66 13.23
C THR A 91 -6.96 31.07 12.69
N GLU A 92 -5.84 31.29 12.00
CA GLU A 92 -5.39 32.58 11.50
C GLU A 92 -5.95 32.96 10.11
N GLY A 93 -6.61 32.01 9.42
CA GLY A 93 -7.30 32.28 8.16
C GLY A 93 -6.40 32.60 6.97
N GLY A 94 -5.16 32.07 6.97
CA GLY A 94 -4.21 32.23 5.86
C GLY A 94 -4.55 31.33 4.66
N GLN A 95 -4.22 31.78 3.45
CA GLN A 95 -4.22 30.93 2.26
C GLN A 95 -2.86 30.18 2.18
N TRP A 96 -2.87 28.96 2.62
CA TRP A 96 -1.69 28.11 2.60
C TRP A 96 -1.96 26.95 1.64
N ASN A 97 -1.07 26.75 0.67
CA ASN A 97 -1.21 25.61 -0.24
C ASN A 97 -0.73 24.32 0.43
N GLN A 98 -1.40 23.96 1.52
CA GLN A 98 -1.02 22.85 2.36
C GLN A 98 -2.20 21.96 2.67
N PHE A 99 -1.91 20.73 3.09
CA PHE A 99 -2.89 19.79 3.61
C PHE A 99 -2.30 19.03 4.80
N THR A 100 -3.18 18.54 5.64
CA THR A 100 -2.84 17.59 6.71
C THR A 100 -3.80 16.41 6.68
N ILE A 101 -3.43 15.32 7.34
CA ILE A 101 -4.25 14.11 7.47
C ILE A 101 -4.48 13.87 8.95
N ALA A 102 -5.74 13.85 9.36
CA ALA A 102 -6.17 13.55 10.70
C ALA A 102 -7.25 12.45 10.67
N GLY A 103 -6.95 11.31 11.27
CA GLY A 103 -7.81 10.12 11.20
C GLY A 103 -8.00 9.64 9.76
N ASN A 104 -9.27 9.55 9.31
CA ASN A 104 -9.62 9.16 7.96
C ASN A 104 -9.96 10.36 7.05
N LYS A 105 -9.53 11.58 7.41
CA LYS A 105 -9.82 12.81 6.68
C LYS A 105 -8.54 13.50 6.24
N LEU A 106 -8.58 14.00 5.00
CA LEU A 106 -7.61 14.97 4.49
C LEU A 106 -8.20 16.37 4.68
N TRP A 107 -7.49 17.22 5.40
CA TRP A 107 -7.83 18.61 5.63
C TRP A 107 -7.01 19.50 4.73
N MET A 108 -7.67 20.40 4.02
CA MET A 108 -7.05 21.37 3.12
C MET A 108 -6.91 22.71 3.82
N LEU A 109 -5.70 23.24 3.85
CA LEU A 109 -5.37 24.56 4.38
C LEU A 109 -5.29 25.56 3.22
N THR A 110 -6.37 25.61 2.43
CA THR A 110 -6.53 26.50 1.28
C THR A 110 -7.97 26.95 1.18
N ASN A 111 -8.22 28.01 0.42
CA ASN A 111 -9.57 28.50 0.21
C ASN A 111 -10.35 27.53 -0.70
N ILE A 112 -11.50 27.05 -0.23
CA ILE A 112 -12.36 26.12 -0.97
C ILE A 112 -13.47 26.92 -1.63
N ASP A 113 -13.52 26.89 -2.96
CA ASP A 113 -14.52 27.58 -3.80
C ASP A 113 -15.74 26.71 -4.15
N GLY A 114 -15.72 25.43 -3.79
CA GLY A 114 -16.77 24.46 -4.12
C GLY A 114 -16.88 24.09 -5.60
N LEU A 115 -15.96 24.55 -6.43
CA LEU A 115 -15.94 24.32 -7.88
C LEU A 115 -14.66 23.60 -8.34
N THR A 116 -13.56 23.89 -7.67
CA THR A 116 -12.23 23.33 -8.01
C THR A 116 -12.11 21.89 -7.53
N LYS A 117 -11.57 21.05 -8.38
CA LYS A 117 -11.41 19.61 -8.16
C LYS A 117 -10.17 19.34 -7.30
N LEU A 118 -10.34 18.56 -6.25
CA LEU A 118 -9.25 17.93 -5.49
C LEU A 118 -8.90 16.62 -6.16
N THR A 119 -7.62 16.39 -6.44
CA THR A 119 -7.11 15.12 -6.96
C THR A 119 -6.04 14.58 -6.02
N LEU A 120 -6.29 13.40 -5.50
CA LEU A 120 -5.38 12.65 -4.64
C LEU A 120 -4.68 11.59 -5.49
N HIS A 121 -3.36 11.65 -5.60
CA HIS A 121 -2.55 10.53 -6.07
C HIS A 121 -2.00 9.84 -4.82
N TYR A 122 -2.22 8.54 -4.70
CA TYR A 122 -1.87 7.81 -3.49
C TYR A 122 -1.53 6.35 -3.78
N PHE A 123 -0.91 5.70 -2.81
CA PHE A 123 -0.80 4.25 -2.80
C PHE A 123 -2.06 3.67 -2.18
N GLN A 124 -2.73 2.78 -2.90
CA GLN A 124 -3.84 2.00 -2.39
C GLN A 124 -3.34 0.74 -1.67
N ASN A 125 -4.09 0.25 -0.72
CA ASN A 125 -3.88 -1.07 -0.16
C ASN A 125 -4.10 -2.15 -1.23
N ILE A 126 -3.36 -3.26 -1.11
CA ILE A 126 -3.60 -4.47 -1.88
C ILE A 126 -4.99 -4.96 -1.51
N GLU A 127 -5.80 -5.28 -2.52
CA GLU A 127 -7.14 -5.81 -2.31
C GLU A 127 -7.04 -7.17 -1.59
N PRO A 128 -7.67 -7.34 -0.42
CA PRO A 128 -7.50 -8.54 0.38
C PRO A 128 -8.08 -9.77 -0.31
N LEU A 129 -7.38 -10.90 -0.20
CA LEU A 129 -7.86 -12.20 -0.67
C LEU A 129 -8.95 -12.74 0.25
N SER A 130 -9.96 -13.34 -0.35
CA SER A 130 -11.07 -13.97 0.36
C SER A 130 -11.77 -14.98 -0.56
N ASP A 131 -12.73 -15.72 -0.04
CA ASP A 131 -13.55 -16.63 -0.84
C ASP A 131 -14.34 -15.91 -1.96
N SER A 132 -14.62 -14.62 -1.79
CA SER A 132 -15.29 -13.77 -2.79
C SER A 132 -14.31 -13.03 -3.71
N ASN A 133 -13.06 -12.85 -3.28
CA ASN A 133 -11.99 -12.24 -4.04
C ASN A 133 -10.78 -13.18 -4.08
N THR A 134 -10.78 -14.10 -5.03
CA THR A 134 -9.85 -15.22 -5.07
C THR A 134 -8.49 -14.89 -5.68
N SER A 135 -8.34 -13.73 -6.31
CA SER A 135 -7.06 -13.28 -6.89
C SER A 135 -6.90 -11.77 -6.80
N ASN A 136 -5.67 -11.31 -6.80
CA ASN A 136 -5.31 -9.90 -6.94
C ASN A 136 -3.98 -9.79 -7.70
N TRP A 137 -3.61 -8.57 -8.09
CA TRP A 137 -2.40 -8.31 -8.87
C TRP A 137 -1.12 -8.87 -8.21
N LEU A 138 -1.04 -8.87 -6.88
CA LEU A 138 0.16 -9.35 -6.18
C LEU A 138 0.27 -10.87 -6.21
N LEU A 139 -0.85 -11.58 -6.11
CA LEU A 139 -0.86 -13.04 -6.25
C LEU A 139 -0.51 -13.47 -7.68
N GLU A 140 -0.89 -12.67 -8.68
CA GLU A 140 -0.59 -12.93 -10.10
C GLU A 140 0.86 -12.62 -10.45
N ASP A 141 1.38 -11.47 -10.01
CA ASP A 141 2.71 -10.97 -10.38
C ASP A 141 3.84 -11.53 -9.48
N ALA A 142 3.58 -11.72 -8.19
CA ALA A 142 4.56 -12.11 -7.19
C ALA A 142 3.98 -13.05 -6.12
N PRO A 143 3.56 -14.27 -6.51
CA PRO A 143 2.94 -15.24 -5.60
C PRO A 143 3.87 -15.71 -4.48
N ASP A 144 5.17 -15.64 -4.68
CA ASP A 144 6.20 -15.95 -3.70
C ASP A 144 6.18 -15.01 -2.50
N LEU A 145 5.84 -13.74 -2.69
CA LEU A 145 5.67 -12.78 -1.59
C LEU A 145 4.55 -13.20 -0.65
N TYR A 146 3.40 -13.60 -1.21
CA TYR A 146 2.30 -14.13 -0.40
C TYR A 146 2.72 -15.38 0.37
N LEU A 147 3.37 -16.31 -0.31
CA LEU A 147 3.80 -17.56 0.30
C LEU A 147 4.78 -17.31 1.45
N TYR A 148 5.86 -16.57 1.20
CA TYR A 148 6.89 -16.33 2.22
C TYR A 148 6.39 -15.49 3.39
N ALA A 149 5.57 -14.47 3.12
CA ALA A 149 4.96 -13.67 4.18
C ALA A 149 4.00 -14.50 5.05
N SER A 150 3.14 -15.34 4.43
CA SER A 150 2.22 -16.21 5.17
C SER A 150 2.96 -17.28 5.98
N LEU A 151 4.02 -17.85 5.43
CA LEU A 151 4.88 -18.81 6.16
C LEU A 151 5.59 -18.14 7.33
N LEU A 152 6.06 -16.90 7.16
CA LEU A 152 6.68 -16.14 8.24
C LEU A 152 5.71 -15.92 9.40
N GLU A 153 4.47 -15.52 9.14
CA GLU A 153 3.44 -15.35 10.17
C GLU A 153 3.10 -16.69 10.85
N ALA A 154 3.01 -17.76 10.08
CA ALA A 154 2.76 -19.10 10.62
C ALA A 154 3.88 -19.58 11.55
N GLU A 155 5.17 -19.37 11.18
CA GLU A 155 6.29 -19.80 12.01
C GLU A 155 6.43 -18.96 13.29
N VAL A 156 6.05 -17.68 13.26
CA VAL A 156 5.92 -16.85 14.46
C VAL A 156 4.86 -17.43 15.40
N PHE A 157 3.71 -17.85 14.85
CA PHE A 157 2.65 -18.51 15.63
C PHE A 157 3.12 -19.83 16.26
N ILE A 158 3.90 -20.63 15.53
CA ILE A 158 4.43 -21.94 15.98
C ILE A 158 5.62 -21.77 16.93
N LYS A 159 6.24 -20.57 16.99
CA LYS A 159 7.46 -20.29 17.76
C LYS A 159 8.66 -21.09 17.27
N ASN A 160 8.86 -21.15 15.96
CA ASN A 160 9.98 -21.84 15.32
C ASN A 160 11.03 -20.83 14.86
N ASP A 161 11.91 -20.43 15.75
CA ASP A 161 12.88 -19.35 15.54
C ASP A 161 13.85 -19.59 14.36
N GLU A 162 14.23 -20.83 14.11
CA GLU A 162 15.16 -21.16 13.01
C GLU A 162 14.54 -20.88 11.63
N ARG A 163 13.26 -21.23 11.46
CA ARG A 163 12.55 -21.01 10.19
C ARG A 163 12.11 -19.57 9.98
N ILE A 164 11.84 -18.83 11.04
CA ILE A 164 11.54 -17.40 10.98
C ILE A 164 12.64 -16.66 10.22
N GLN A 165 13.91 -16.94 10.54
CA GLN A 165 15.02 -16.28 9.86
C GLN A 165 15.09 -16.64 8.36
N VAL A 166 14.79 -17.89 8.01
CA VAL A 166 14.78 -18.35 6.60
C VAL A 166 13.71 -17.61 5.80
N TRP A 167 12.47 -17.58 6.30
CA TRP A 167 11.36 -16.94 5.59
C TRP A 167 11.47 -15.42 5.57
N SER A 168 12.00 -14.81 6.63
CA SER A 168 12.28 -13.37 6.66
C SER A 168 13.29 -12.99 5.57
N THR A 169 14.38 -13.75 5.42
CA THR A 169 15.39 -13.49 4.40
C THR A 169 14.83 -13.70 2.98
N ALA A 170 14.07 -14.77 2.76
CA ALA A 170 13.44 -15.04 1.48
C ALA A 170 12.43 -13.94 1.09
N LEU A 171 11.61 -13.49 2.05
CA LEU A 171 10.66 -12.41 1.86
C LEU A 171 11.35 -11.10 1.48
N GLU A 172 12.39 -10.69 2.21
CA GLU A 172 13.13 -9.45 1.92
C GLU A 172 13.78 -9.48 0.55
N GLN A 173 14.33 -10.65 0.13
CA GLN A 173 14.89 -10.80 -1.22
C GLN A 173 13.80 -10.67 -2.29
N ALA A 174 12.65 -11.32 -2.12
CA ALA A 174 11.54 -11.24 -3.07
C ALA A 174 10.96 -9.82 -3.16
N ILE A 175 10.85 -9.10 -2.04
CA ILE A 175 10.45 -7.68 -2.03
C ILE A 175 11.44 -6.85 -2.85
N LYS A 176 12.74 -7.02 -2.63
CA LYS A 176 13.77 -6.28 -3.35
C LYS A 176 13.75 -6.56 -4.85
N ASP A 177 13.51 -7.79 -5.24
CA ASP A 177 13.41 -8.18 -6.64
C ASP A 177 12.18 -7.51 -7.30
N LEU A 178 11.03 -7.49 -6.62
CA LEU A 178 9.83 -6.78 -7.09
C LEU A 178 10.07 -5.27 -7.22
N GLU A 179 10.67 -4.63 -6.21
CA GLU A 179 10.99 -3.19 -6.23
C GLU A 179 11.98 -2.86 -7.36
N THR A 180 13.00 -3.70 -7.58
CA THR A 180 13.98 -3.51 -8.67
C THR A 180 13.32 -3.62 -10.05
N ASN A 181 12.42 -4.57 -10.23
CA ASN A 181 11.67 -4.73 -11.48
C ASN A 181 10.70 -3.56 -11.72
N ASP A 182 10.09 -3.03 -10.67
CA ASP A 182 9.23 -1.86 -10.75
C ASP A 182 10.02 -0.62 -11.19
N ASP A 183 11.17 -0.35 -10.58
CA ASP A 183 12.06 0.74 -10.94
C ASP A 183 12.55 0.61 -12.40
N ALA A 184 12.99 -0.56 -12.81
CA ALA A 184 13.39 -0.83 -14.18
C ALA A 184 12.25 -0.54 -15.19
N SER A 185 11.03 -0.88 -14.83
CA SER A 185 9.84 -0.63 -15.67
C SER A 185 9.48 0.87 -15.74
N GLN A 186 9.72 1.64 -14.68
CA GLN A 186 9.46 3.08 -14.67
C GLN A 186 10.49 3.86 -15.51
N TYR A 187 11.74 3.44 -15.49
CA TYR A 187 12.85 4.18 -16.14
C TYR A 187 13.29 3.57 -17.46
N GLY A 188 12.88 2.35 -17.79
CA GLY A 188 13.30 1.62 -19.00
C GLY A 188 12.92 2.26 -20.34
N GLY A 189 12.03 3.25 -20.33
CA GLY A 189 11.62 4.01 -21.52
C GLY A 189 12.04 5.49 -21.52
N SER A 190 12.64 6.00 -20.45
CA SER A 190 13.05 7.39 -20.37
C SER A 190 14.50 7.56 -20.82
N SER A 191 14.74 8.38 -21.85
CA SER A 191 16.08 8.91 -22.11
C SER A 191 16.48 9.73 -20.89
N LEU A 192 17.45 9.25 -20.11
CA LEU A 192 18.10 10.05 -19.07
C LEU A 192 18.81 11.24 -19.76
N ALA A 193 18.13 12.38 -19.83
CA ALA A 193 18.77 13.63 -20.18
C ALA A 193 19.66 14.04 -18.99
N MET A 194 20.93 13.66 -19.04
CA MET A 194 21.93 14.22 -18.14
C MET A 194 22.02 15.73 -18.43
N LYS A 195 21.46 16.57 -17.56
CA LYS A 195 21.74 17.99 -17.53
C LYS A 195 23.22 18.14 -17.12
N ARG A 196 24.08 18.50 -18.09
CA ARG A 196 25.43 18.96 -17.75
C ARG A 196 25.29 20.20 -16.87
N ALA A 197 25.98 20.20 -15.72
CA ALA A 197 26.19 21.38 -14.90
C ALA A 197 26.95 22.47 -15.67
#